data_4d774f13ebf26819b3052a27c2aff409
#
_entry.id   4d774f13ebf26819b3052a27c2aff409
#
_cell.length_a   1.000
_cell.length_b   1.000
_cell.length_c   1.000
_cell.angle_alpha   90.00
_cell.angle_beta   90.00
_cell.angle_gamma   90.00
#
_symmetry.space_group_name_H-M   'P 1'
#
loop_
_entity.id
_entity.type
_entity.pdbx_description
1 polymer ?
#
loop_
_entity_poly.entity_id
_entity_poly.type
_entity_poly.pdbx_seq_one_letter_code
_entity_poly.pdbx_strand_id
1 'polypeptide(L)'
;NFPILKKALYKEINKAFIQSEIINENSIDKEKLKLDIIYCYIAYGYSVNEYLCYGFVDKTQKERREFISDRESVCLGLKLNDVDAMMIFSDKMKTYEKFKNYYRREAISICSVNDYSIFDEFCNRHHRFVKKNVKESCGRSVEMIDIEELKKTTRSLFDNFLAEGKTIL
;
A
#
# COMPACT_ATOMS: atom_id res chain seq x y z
N ASN A 1 1.08 4.65 25.73
CA ASN A 1 -0.40 4.69 25.87
C ASN A 1 -1.03 3.34 25.57
N PHE A 2 -0.82 2.38 26.48
CA PHE A 2 -1.27 0.99 26.35
C PHE A 2 -2.78 0.83 26.06
N PRO A 3 -3.72 1.60 26.66
CA PRO A 3 -5.14 1.48 26.37
C PRO A 3 -5.52 1.78 24.92
N ILE A 4 -4.88 2.77 24.28
CA ILE A 4 -5.16 3.17 22.90
C ILE A 4 -4.66 2.09 21.95
N LEU A 5 -3.45 1.57 22.17
CA LEU A 5 -2.87 0.49 21.38
C LEU A 5 -3.71 -0.78 21.48
N LYS A 6 -4.16 -1.13 22.69
CA LYS A 6 -5.06 -2.26 22.91
C LYS A 6 -6.34 -2.13 22.10
N LYS A 7 -7.01 -0.96 22.15
CA LYS A 7 -8.25 -0.71 21.42
C LYS A 7 -8.06 -0.82 19.90
N ALA A 8 -6.97 -0.29 19.37
CA ALA A 8 -6.64 -0.36 17.95
C ALA A 8 -6.40 -1.82 17.52
N LEU A 9 -5.59 -2.58 18.27
CA LEU A 9 -5.29 -3.97 17.98
C LEU A 9 -6.55 -4.84 18.01
N TYR A 10 -7.43 -4.68 18.99
CA TYR A 10 -8.71 -5.40 19.05
C TYR A 10 -9.62 -5.08 17.87
N LYS A 11 -9.63 -3.83 17.40
CA LYS A 11 -10.38 -3.42 16.21
C LYS A 11 -9.85 -4.12 14.96
N GLU A 12 -8.54 -4.22 14.80
CA GLU A 12 -7.92 -4.94 13.68
C GLU A 12 -8.20 -6.45 13.73
N ILE A 13 -8.08 -7.08 14.89
CA ILE A 13 -8.40 -8.49 15.08
C ILE A 13 -9.86 -8.77 14.70
N ASN A 14 -10.79 -7.95 15.20
CA ASN A 14 -12.21 -8.15 14.90
C ASN A 14 -12.50 -7.95 13.40
N LYS A 15 -11.87 -6.98 12.75
CA LYS A 15 -11.96 -6.80 11.30
C LYS A 15 -11.43 -8.02 10.54
N ALA A 16 -10.29 -8.53 10.93
CA ALA A 16 -9.70 -9.73 10.35
C ALA A 16 -10.59 -10.95 10.51
N PHE A 17 -11.25 -11.10 11.66
CA PHE A 17 -12.19 -12.18 11.93
C PHE A 17 -13.46 -12.14 11.06
N ILE A 18 -13.88 -10.94 10.64
CA ILE A 18 -15.00 -10.79 9.70
C ILE A 18 -14.59 -11.10 8.27
N GLN A 19 -13.36 -10.77 7.89
CA GLN A 19 -12.87 -10.83 6.51
C GLN A 19 -12.15 -12.14 6.13
N SER A 20 -11.73 -12.93 7.11
CA SER A 20 -10.94 -14.14 6.87
C SER A 20 -11.83 -15.39 6.84
N GLU A 21 -11.84 -16.10 5.72
CA GLU A 21 -12.49 -17.40 5.57
C GLU A 21 -11.86 -18.46 6.49
N ILE A 22 -10.56 -18.38 6.75
CA ILE A 22 -9.80 -19.28 7.62
C ILE A 22 -10.37 -19.31 9.04
N ILE A 23 -10.91 -18.19 9.51
CA ILE A 23 -11.43 -18.04 10.88
C ILE A 23 -12.90 -18.48 10.98
N ASN A 24 -13.56 -18.67 9.84
CA ASN A 24 -14.96 -19.12 9.81
C ASN A 24 -15.12 -20.65 9.90
N GLU A 25 -14.03 -21.40 9.91
CA GLU A 25 -14.08 -22.83 10.21
C GLU A 25 -14.50 -23.03 11.66
N ASN A 26 -15.57 -23.80 11.87
CA ASN A 26 -16.19 -24.08 13.18
C ASN A 26 -15.26 -24.80 14.19
N SER A 27 -14.05 -25.16 13.78
CA SER A 27 -13.06 -25.90 14.58
C SER A 27 -12.09 -25.00 15.35
N ILE A 28 -12.04 -23.70 15.09
CA ILE A 28 -11.05 -22.79 15.70
C ILE A 28 -11.66 -22.08 16.90
N ASP A 29 -11.01 -22.22 18.06
CA ASP A 29 -11.30 -21.43 19.26
C ASP A 29 -10.87 -19.99 19.05
N LYS A 30 -11.85 -19.12 18.77
CA LYS A 30 -11.63 -17.70 18.46
C LYS A 30 -10.97 -16.93 19.61
N GLU A 31 -11.25 -17.27 20.85
CA GLU A 31 -10.61 -16.58 21.99
C GLU A 31 -9.15 -16.98 22.14
N LYS A 32 -8.83 -18.25 21.95
CA LYS A 32 -7.46 -18.74 21.93
C LYS A 32 -6.67 -18.11 20.77
N LEU A 33 -7.29 -18.01 19.58
CA LEU A 33 -6.69 -17.37 18.42
C LEU A 33 -6.40 -15.88 18.65
N LYS A 34 -7.32 -15.14 19.28
CA LYS A 34 -7.08 -13.73 19.67
C LYS A 34 -5.87 -13.60 20.58
N LEU A 35 -5.78 -14.45 21.59
CA LEU A 35 -4.65 -14.42 22.54
C LEU A 35 -3.33 -14.73 21.83
N ASP A 36 -3.31 -15.66 20.90
CA ASP A 36 -2.12 -16.03 20.14
C ASP A 36 -1.69 -14.88 19.19
N ILE A 37 -2.63 -14.21 18.51
CA ILE A 37 -2.35 -13.02 17.71
C ILE A 37 -1.78 -11.90 18.59
N ILE A 38 -2.37 -11.65 19.75
CA ILE A 38 -1.87 -10.62 20.70
C ILE A 38 -0.47 -10.98 21.16
N TYR A 39 -0.23 -12.25 21.47
CA TYR A 39 1.10 -12.72 21.87
C TYR A 39 2.12 -12.48 20.75
N CYS A 40 1.84 -12.86 19.51
CA CYS A 40 2.73 -12.64 18.37
C CYS A 40 2.99 -11.17 18.11
N TYR A 41 1.98 -10.30 18.29
CA TYR A 41 2.14 -8.86 18.17
C TYR A 41 3.08 -8.27 19.22
N ILE A 42 2.93 -8.72 20.49
CA ILE A 42 3.75 -8.18 21.60
C ILE A 42 5.16 -8.78 21.60
N ALA A 43 5.26 -10.11 21.46
CA ALA A 43 6.51 -10.83 21.60
C ALA A 43 7.43 -10.72 20.38
N TYR A 44 6.86 -10.68 19.16
CA TYR A 44 7.60 -10.73 17.92
C TYR A 44 7.37 -9.53 17.01
N GLY A 45 6.42 -8.66 17.32
CA GLY A 45 6.12 -7.48 16.53
C GLY A 45 5.29 -7.71 15.28
N TYR A 46 4.72 -8.90 15.08
CA TYR A 46 3.87 -9.20 13.92
C TYR A 46 2.52 -8.50 14.01
N SER A 47 2.11 -7.88 12.92
CA SER A 47 0.75 -7.36 12.78
C SER A 47 -0.27 -8.49 12.61
N VAL A 48 -1.56 -8.17 12.74
CA VAL A 48 -2.65 -9.13 12.48
C VAL A 48 -2.60 -9.68 11.07
N ASN A 49 -2.30 -8.81 10.09
CA ASN A 49 -2.20 -9.22 8.69
C ASN A 49 -1.03 -10.19 8.46
N GLU A 50 0.14 -9.91 9.04
CA GLU A 50 1.30 -10.82 8.93
C GLU A 50 0.99 -12.17 9.57
N TYR A 51 0.34 -12.18 10.75
CA TYR A 51 -0.07 -13.41 11.39
C TYR A 51 -0.91 -14.30 10.47
N LEU A 52 -1.89 -13.69 9.77
CA LEU A 52 -2.76 -14.41 8.83
C LEU A 52 -2.04 -14.80 7.55
N CYS A 53 -1.30 -13.86 6.93
CA CYS A 53 -0.58 -14.11 5.67
C CYS A 53 0.48 -15.20 5.79
N TYR A 54 1.16 -15.28 6.95
CA TYR A 54 2.18 -16.30 7.19
C TYR A 54 1.61 -17.63 7.69
N GLY A 55 0.29 -17.71 7.89
CA GLY A 55 -0.37 -18.92 8.37
C GLY A 55 0.09 -19.34 9.76
N PHE A 56 0.24 -18.39 10.70
CA PHE A 56 0.78 -18.66 12.03
C PHE A 56 -0.13 -19.51 12.90
N VAL A 57 -1.40 -19.68 12.55
CA VAL A 57 -2.35 -20.57 13.23
C VAL A 57 -1.77 -21.98 13.38
N ASP A 58 -1.15 -22.49 12.32
CA ASP A 58 -0.66 -23.86 12.24
C ASP A 58 0.85 -23.99 12.50
N LYS A 59 1.53 -22.88 12.87
CA LYS A 59 2.97 -22.87 13.07
C LYS A 59 3.37 -22.88 14.53
N THR A 60 4.42 -23.66 14.82
CA THR A 60 5.10 -23.64 16.12
C THR A 60 5.83 -22.30 16.33
N GLN A 61 6.15 -21.99 17.57
CA GLN A 61 6.94 -20.79 17.89
C GLN A 61 8.30 -20.76 17.20
N LYS A 62 8.93 -21.93 16.99
CA LYS A 62 10.20 -22.05 16.28
C LYS A 62 10.04 -21.64 14.81
N GLU A 63 9.05 -22.16 14.13
CA GLU A 63 8.76 -21.83 12.73
C GLU A 63 8.38 -20.36 12.55
N ARG A 64 7.63 -19.78 13.49
CA ARG A 64 7.27 -18.36 13.44
C ARG A 64 8.47 -17.43 13.54
N ARG A 65 9.55 -17.85 14.22
CA ARG A 65 10.78 -17.09 14.33
C ARG A 65 11.67 -17.12 13.07
N GLU A 66 11.32 -17.93 12.10
CA GLU A 66 11.98 -17.96 10.79
C GLU A 66 11.50 -16.82 9.86
N PHE A 67 10.44 -16.12 10.26
CA PHE A 67 9.92 -14.96 9.54
C PHE A 67 10.46 -13.66 10.14
N ILE A 68 10.52 -12.63 9.30
CA ILE A 68 10.86 -11.26 9.70
C ILE A 68 9.57 -10.45 9.70
N SER A 69 9.28 -9.74 10.81
CA SER A 69 8.15 -8.82 10.86
C SER A 69 8.41 -7.53 10.07
N ASP A 70 7.36 -6.86 9.61
CA ASP A 70 7.47 -5.54 8.98
C ASP A 70 8.23 -4.55 9.87
N ARG A 71 8.04 -4.65 11.18
CA ARG A 71 8.76 -3.83 12.16
C ARG A 71 10.26 -4.08 12.15
N GLU A 72 10.67 -5.34 12.12
CA GLU A 72 12.09 -5.73 12.00
C GLU A 72 12.66 -5.35 10.65
N SER A 73 11.89 -5.55 9.57
CA SER A 73 12.26 -5.17 8.21
C SER A 73 12.53 -3.66 8.09
N VAL A 74 11.68 -2.81 8.71
CA VAL A 74 11.92 -1.36 8.77
C VAL A 74 13.19 -1.04 9.54
N CYS A 75 13.41 -1.68 10.69
CA CYS A 75 14.63 -1.47 11.49
C CYS A 75 15.90 -1.89 10.73
N LEU A 76 15.84 -3.00 10.00
CA LEU A 76 16.95 -3.46 9.14
C LEU A 76 17.17 -2.48 7.98
N GLY A 77 16.09 -2.06 7.32
CA GLY A 77 16.15 -1.08 6.26
C GLY A 77 16.86 0.21 6.68
N LEU A 78 16.50 0.77 7.85
CA LEU A 78 17.12 1.98 8.38
C LEU A 78 18.60 1.80 8.78
N LYS A 79 19.02 0.58 9.10
CA LYS A 79 20.42 0.28 9.43
C LYS A 79 21.30 0.00 8.21
N LEU A 80 20.74 -0.61 7.18
CA LEU A 80 21.49 -1.12 6.04
C LEU A 80 21.45 -0.21 4.83
N ASN A 81 20.45 0.66 4.71
CA ASN A 81 20.27 1.54 3.58
C ASN A 81 20.58 3.00 3.93
N ASP A 82 20.99 3.74 2.93
CA ASP A 82 21.05 5.19 2.97
C ASP A 82 19.61 5.76 3.02
N VAL A 83 19.31 6.56 4.04
CA VAL A 83 17.96 7.12 4.27
C VAL A 83 17.56 8.07 3.14
N ASP A 84 18.50 8.86 2.61
CA ASP A 84 18.23 9.80 1.50
C ASP A 84 17.89 9.03 0.22
N ALA A 85 18.60 7.92 -0.04
CA ALA A 85 18.27 7.03 -1.14
C ALA A 85 16.88 6.38 -0.97
N MET A 86 16.52 5.95 0.24
CA MET A 86 15.19 5.41 0.54
C MET A 86 14.08 6.43 0.27
N MET A 87 14.30 7.71 0.57
CA MET A 87 13.33 8.78 0.32
C MET A 87 13.05 9.00 -1.18
N ILE A 88 14.00 8.69 -2.06
CA ILE A 88 13.76 8.71 -3.52
C ILE A 88 12.75 7.62 -3.88
N PHE A 89 12.93 6.40 -3.37
CA PHE A 89 12.05 5.27 -3.67
C PHE A 89 10.67 5.36 -3.04
N SER A 90 10.50 6.16 -1.99
CA SER A 90 9.19 6.41 -1.37
C SER A 90 8.27 7.30 -2.21
N ASP A 91 8.82 8.03 -3.17
CA ASP A 91 8.10 8.90 -4.09
C ASP A 91 8.24 8.37 -5.53
N LYS A 92 7.12 7.96 -6.13
CA LYS A 92 7.10 7.34 -7.47
C LYS A 92 7.64 8.28 -8.56
N MET A 93 7.37 9.60 -8.43
CA MET A 93 7.88 10.56 -9.40
C MET A 93 9.38 10.77 -9.29
N LYS A 94 9.90 10.91 -8.07
CA LYS A 94 11.36 11.00 -7.84
C LYS A 94 12.07 9.75 -8.34
N THR A 95 11.48 8.58 -8.11
CA THR A 95 12.00 7.31 -8.66
C THR A 95 12.00 7.33 -10.18
N TYR A 96 10.90 7.75 -10.80
CA TYR A 96 10.82 7.87 -12.26
C TYR A 96 11.87 8.83 -12.80
N GLU A 97 12.00 10.04 -12.27
CA GLU A 97 13.00 11.03 -12.70
C GLU A 97 14.43 10.51 -12.58
N LYS A 98 14.74 9.83 -11.49
CA LYS A 98 16.07 9.24 -11.26
C LYS A 98 16.42 8.16 -12.29
N PHE A 99 15.44 7.36 -12.70
CA PHE A 99 15.61 6.17 -13.52
C PHE A 99 14.93 6.26 -14.89
N LYS A 100 14.49 7.42 -15.33
CA LYS A 100 13.72 7.60 -16.59
C LYS A 100 14.36 6.98 -17.81
N ASN A 101 15.69 6.96 -17.89
CA ASN A 101 16.42 6.38 -19.01
C ASN A 101 16.27 4.84 -19.09
N TYR A 102 15.84 4.19 -18.00
CA TYR A 102 15.59 2.76 -17.94
C TYR A 102 14.11 2.41 -18.10
N TYR A 103 13.20 3.39 -17.92
CA TYR A 103 11.77 3.19 -18.13
C TYR A 103 11.45 3.35 -19.64
N ARG A 104 10.70 2.37 -20.17
CA ARG A 104 10.17 2.42 -21.54
C ARG A 104 8.76 3.01 -21.61
N ARG A 105 8.41 3.85 -20.66
CA ARG A 105 7.09 4.48 -20.52
C ARG A 105 7.25 5.91 -20.12
N GLU A 106 6.30 6.74 -20.54
CA GLU A 106 6.17 8.10 -20.06
C GLU A 106 5.40 8.11 -18.73
N ALA A 107 5.76 9.04 -17.84
CA ALA A 107 4.99 9.34 -16.65
C ALA A 107 4.97 10.84 -16.42
N ILE A 108 3.80 11.36 -16.02
CA ILE A 108 3.61 12.76 -15.65
C ILE A 108 2.99 12.84 -14.27
N SER A 109 3.13 13.99 -13.61
CA SER A 109 2.50 14.24 -12.30
C SER A 109 1.54 15.42 -12.41
N ILE A 110 0.36 15.27 -11.82
CA ILE A 110 -0.64 16.34 -11.70
C ILE A 110 -0.64 16.81 -10.25
N CYS A 111 -0.21 18.04 -10.02
CA CYS A 111 -0.07 18.63 -8.68
C CYS A 111 -0.77 19.98 -8.56
N SER A 112 -0.99 20.67 -9.67
CA SER A 112 -1.52 22.03 -9.72
C SER A 112 -2.33 22.28 -10.99
N VAL A 113 -3.09 23.35 -11.02
CA VAL A 113 -3.86 23.79 -12.19
C VAL A 113 -2.96 24.13 -13.40
N ASN A 114 -1.71 24.42 -13.16
CA ASN A 114 -0.75 24.75 -14.21
C ASN A 114 -0.30 23.52 -15.02
N ASP A 115 -0.56 22.30 -14.51
CA ASP A 115 -0.15 21.06 -15.15
C ASP A 115 -1.13 20.63 -16.26
N TYR A 116 -2.19 21.42 -16.53
CA TYR A 116 -3.19 21.07 -17.53
C TYR A 116 -2.61 20.90 -18.94
N SER A 117 -1.73 21.79 -19.37
CA SER A 117 -1.11 21.70 -20.71
C SER A 117 -0.34 20.39 -20.90
N ILE A 118 0.46 20.00 -19.88
CA ILE A 118 1.23 18.75 -19.91
C ILE A 118 0.28 17.53 -19.91
N PHE A 119 -0.80 17.60 -19.14
CA PHE A 119 -1.80 16.56 -19.11
C PHE A 119 -2.54 16.40 -20.43
N ASP A 120 -2.95 17.51 -21.06
CA ASP A 120 -3.65 17.48 -22.34
C ASP A 120 -2.78 16.90 -23.47
N GLU A 121 -1.51 17.30 -23.51
CA GLU A 121 -0.52 16.74 -24.44
C GLU A 121 -0.28 15.23 -24.17
N PHE A 122 -0.25 14.81 -22.90
CA PHE A 122 -0.13 13.41 -22.53
C PHE A 122 -1.34 12.61 -23.01
N CYS A 123 -2.56 13.11 -22.80
CA CYS A 123 -3.79 12.47 -23.26
C CYS A 123 -3.87 12.35 -24.79
N ASN A 124 -3.34 13.32 -25.52
CA ASN A 124 -3.27 13.26 -26.99
C ASN A 124 -2.30 12.18 -27.50
N ARG A 125 -1.28 11.83 -26.73
CA ARG A 125 -0.35 10.73 -27.05
C ARG A 125 -0.81 9.37 -26.52
N HIS A 126 -1.52 9.36 -25.39
CA HIS A 126 -1.89 8.15 -24.65
C HIS A 126 -3.40 8.11 -24.38
N HIS A 127 -4.16 7.37 -25.19
CA HIS A 127 -5.61 7.21 -25.00
C HIS A 127 -5.94 6.28 -23.83
N ARG A 128 -5.01 5.39 -23.45
CA ARG A 128 -5.12 4.49 -22.31
C ARG A 128 -3.89 4.59 -21.44
N PHE A 129 -4.10 4.79 -20.14
CA PHE A 129 -3.01 4.91 -19.17
C PHE A 129 -3.45 4.49 -17.77
N VAL A 130 -2.49 4.40 -16.85
CA VAL A 130 -2.75 4.00 -15.47
C VAL A 130 -2.57 5.19 -14.54
N LYS A 131 -3.66 5.56 -13.86
CA LYS A 131 -3.63 6.54 -12.78
C LYS A 131 -3.19 5.88 -11.46
N LYS A 132 -2.33 6.55 -10.70
CA LYS A 132 -1.87 6.12 -9.37
C LYS A 132 -1.74 7.31 -8.45
N ASN A 133 -2.00 7.12 -7.15
CA ASN A 133 -1.61 8.11 -6.16
C ASN A 133 -0.08 8.04 -5.92
N VAL A 134 0.56 9.20 -5.80
CA VAL A 134 2.02 9.30 -5.64
C VAL A 134 2.51 8.58 -4.37
N LYS A 135 1.74 8.66 -3.29
CA LYS A 135 2.15 8.16 -1.96
C LYS A 135 1.55 6.81 -1.57
N GLU A 136 0.53 6.32 -2.27
CA GLU A 136 -0.11 5.07 -1.92
C GLU A 136 0.67 3.86 -2.45
N SER A 137 0.58 2.76 -1.71
CA SER A 137 1.24 1.49 -2.02
C SER A 137 0.23 0.33 -2.08
N CYS A 138 0.70 -0.86 -2.41
CA CYS A 138 -0.07 -2.10 -2.41
C CYS A 138 -1.27 -2.10 -3.38
N GLY A 139 -1.16 -1.41 -4.52
CA GLY A 139 -2.20 -1.39 -5.55
C GLY A 139 -3.46 -0.60 -5.19
N ARG A 140 -3.53 0.02 -4.02
CA ARG A 140 -4.62 0.93 -3.68
C ARG A 140 -4.59 2.12 -4.63
N SER A 141 -5.73 2.61 -5.08
CA SER A 141 -5.83 3.73 -6.02
C SER A 141 -5.14 3.54 -7.38
N VAL A 142 -4.90 2.30 -7.82
CA VAL A 142 -4.47 2.02 -9.19
C VAL A 142 -5.71 1.87 -10.06
N GLU A 143 -5.84 2.73 -11.06
CA GLU A 143 -6.99 2.77 -11.94
C GLU A 143 -6.53 2.82 -13.41
N MET A 144 -7.14 1.99 -14.25
CA MET A 144 -6.96 2.07 -15.69
C MET A 144 -7.90 3.11 -16.25
N ILE A 145 -7.36 4.07 -16.98
CA ILE A 145 -8.12 5.13 -17.64
C ILE A 145 -8.12 4.86 -19.14
N ASP A 146 -9.32 4.83 -19.72
CA ASP A 146 -9.53 4.84 -21.16
C ASP A 146 -10.36 6.08 -21.52
N ILE A 147 -9.75 7.02 -22.22
CA ILE A 147 -10.36 8.34 -22.51
C ILE A 147 -11.59 8.17 -23.39
N GLU A 148 -11.56 7.24 -24.34
CA GLU A 148 -12.67 7.02 -25.29
C GLU A 148 -13.89 6.42 -24.59
N GLU A 149 -13.67 5.47 -23.67
CA GLU A 149 -14.75 4.84 -22.90
C GLU A 149 -15.40 5.82 -21.92
N LEU A 150 -14.62 6.72 -21.30
CA LEU A 150 -15.13 7.64 -20.29
C LEU A 150 -16.04 8.73 -20.85
N LYS A 151 -16.01 9.02 -22.16
CA LYS A 151 -16.79 10.08 -22.82
C LYS A 151 -16.74 11.44 -22.11
N LYS A 152 -15.63 11.71 -21.42
CA LYS A 152 -15.36 12.96 -20.69
C LYS A 152 -14.39 13.82 -21.49
N THR A 153 -14.48 15.13 -21.33
CA THR A 153 -13.46 16.03 -21.85
C THR A 153 -12.17 15.88 -21.02
N THR A 154 -11.01 16.07 -21.65
CA THR A 154 -9.72 16.05 -20.95
C THR A 154 -9.70 17.04 -19.78
N ARG A 155 -10.35 18.19 -19.93
CA ARG A 155 -10.48 19.18 -18.86
C ARG A 155 -11.24 18.64 -17.63
N SER A 156 -12.38 18.02 -17.85
CA SER A 156 -13.17 17.44 -16.75
C SER A 156 -12.44 16.32 -16.05
N LEU A 157 -11.67 15.52 -16.80
CA LEU A 157 -10.84 14.45 -16.25
C LEU A 157 -9.70 15.01 -15.40
N PHE A 158 -9.02 16.05 -15.89
CA PHE A 158 -7.98 16.75 -15.16
C PHE A 158 -8.47 17.33 -13.83
N ASP A 159 -9.59 18.04 -13.86
CA ASP A 159 -10.16 18.65 -12.66
C ASP A 159 -10.52 17.61 -11.60
N ASN A 160 -11.03 16.43 -12.01
CA ASN A 160 -11.26 15.31 -11.11
C ASN A 160 -9.96 14.79 -10.48
N PHE A 161 -8.90 14.58 -11.27
CA PHE A 161 -7.61 14.10 -10.77
C PHE A 161 -6.95 15.10 -9.83
N LEU A 162 -7.07 16.39 -10.13
CA LEU A 162 -6.58 17.46 -9.27
C LEU A 162 -7.31 17.50 -7.92
N ALA A 163 -8.62 17.29 -7.92
CA ALA A 163 -9.45 17.25 -6.71
C ALA A 163 -9.12 16.03 -5.81
N GLU A 164 -8.72 14.91 -6.40
CA GLU A 164 -8.28 13.70 -5.65
C GLU A 164 -6.89 13.88 -5.02
N GLY A 165 -6.14 14.90 -5.38
CA GLY A 165 -4.80 15.18 -4.91
C GLY A 165 -3.70 14.75 -5.90
N LYS A 166 -2.44 14.73 -5.43
CA LYS A 166 -1.31 14.41 -6.29
C LYS A 166 -1.44 13.04 -6.97
N THR A 167 -1.48 13.06 -8.29
CA THR A 167 -1.66 11.89 -9.15
C THR A 167 -0.45 11.74 -10.07
N ILE A 168 -0.09 10.51 -10.39
CA ILE A 168 0.90 10.15 -11.43
C ILE A 168 0.20 9.30 -12.47
N LEU A 169 0.52 9.53 -13.72
CA LEU A 169 -0.05 8.81 -14.86
C LEU A 169 1.01 8.00 -15.55
#